data_d5e325d08f492ae76d385bc723b31cbe
#
_entry.id   d5e325d08f492ae76d385bc723b31cbe
#
_cell.length_a   1.000
_cell.length_b   1.000
_cell.length_c   1.000
_cell.angle_alpha   90.00
_cell.angle_beta   90.00
_cell.angle_gamma   90.00
#
_symmetry.space_group_name_H-M   'P 1'
#
loop_
_entity.id
_entity.type
_entity.pdbx_description
1 polymer ?
#
loop_
_entity_poly.entity_id
_entity_poly.type
_entity_poly.pdbx_seq_one_letter_code
_entity_poly.pdbx_strand_id
1 'polypeptide(L)'
;RYYSTRPSTGRVKYSIYGLFILLMYFAGSIFIVTRNNFVEHTRNRIYKELAFTDGMTKINNRSAFEVYMEKERNKPSSGGCIMIADLNNLKRINDTYGHRLGDEAIINTANLINDNFNDIGNCYRIGGDEFCVISNISDINILLRRIDNFLDDVKNIAADKHYPYSVATGYGIIDDSGIDQCFKVVDSKMYQNKKASKKGRLN
;
A
#
# COMPACT_ATOMS: atom_id res chain seq x y z
N ARG A 1 42.00 -50.29 -51.98
CA ARG A 1 41.08 -50.89 -51.00
C ARG A 1 40.45 -49.80 -50.21
N TYR A 2 39.19 -49.44 -50.53
CA TYR A 2 38.41 -48.52 -49.72
C TYR A 2 37.69 -49.28 -48.62
N TYR A 3 38.06 -49.10 -47.37
CA TYR A 3 37.30 -49.60 -46.23
C TYR A 3 36.11 -48.64 -45.96
N SER A 4 34.91 -49.02 -46.36
CA SER A 4 33.69 -48.42 -45.99
C SER A 4 33.38 -48.78 -44.51
N THR A 5 33.69 -47.92 -43.56
CA THR A 5 33.28 -48.07 -42.18
C THR A 5 31.85 -47.60 -42.05
N ARG A 6 30.85 -48.45 -42.35
CA ARG A 6 29.46 -48.16 -41.92
C ARG A 6 29.42 -48.26 -40.40
N PRO A 7 29.01 -47.20 -39.69
CA PRO A 7 28.85 -47.33 -38.26
C PRO A 7 27.78 -48.36 -37.96
N SER A 8 28.04 -49.28 -37.02
CA SER A 8 27.13 -50.34 -36.68
C SER A 8 25.82 -49.69 -36.15
N THR A 9 24.67 -50.14 -36.69
CA THR A 9 23.32 -49.62 -36.33
C THR A 9 23.04 -49.64 -34.83
N GLY A 10 23.72 -50.48 -34.06
CA GLY A 10 23.66 -50.53 -32.60
C GLY A 10 24.25 -49.27 -31.92
N ARG A 11 25.46 -48.84 -32.34
CA ARG A 11 26.09 -47.63 -31.74
C ARG A 11 25.28 -46.39 -31.93
N VAL A 12 24.62 -46.20 -33.07
CA VAL A 12 23.75 -45.06 -33.35
C VAL A 12 22.52 -45.10 -32.46
N LYS A 13 21.88 -46.23 -32.25
CA LYS A 13 20.72 -46.39 -31.35
C LYS A 13 21.07 -46.03 -29.90
N TYR A 14 22.17 -46.53 -29.34
CA TYR A 14 22.59 -46.18 -27.98
C TYR A 14 22.93 -44.71 -27.82
N SER A 15 23.48 -44.06 -28.83
CA SER A 15 23.74 -42.62 -28.83
C SER A 15 22.44 -41.79 -28.81
N ILE A 16 21.39 -42.21 -29.53
CA ILE A 16 20.07 -41.56 -29.53
C ILE A 16 19.38 -41.72 -28.17
N TYR A 17 19.41 -42.90 -27.57
CA TYR A 17 18.84 -43.11 -26.23
C TYR A 17 19.57 -42.29 -25.16
N GLY A 18 20.90 -42.20 -25.21
CA GLY A 18 21.68 -41.36 -24.32
C GLY A 18 21.32 -39.89 -24.43
N LEU A 19 21.14 -39.37 -25.66
CA LEU A 19 20.71 -38.02 -25.89
C LEU A 19 19.28 -37.75 -25.34
N PHE A 20 18.37 -38.70 -25.55
CA PHE A 20 17.00 -38.58 -25.03
C PHE A 20 16.97 -38.54 -23.50
N ILE A 21 17.73 -39.39 -22.81
CA ILE A 21 17.85 -39.40 -21.35
C ILE A 21 18.42 -38.06 -20.85
N LEU A 22 19.43 -37.51 -21.52
CA LEU A 22 20.04 -36.24 -21.19
C LEU A 22 19.02 -35.08 -21.34
N LEU A 23 18.24 -35.07 -22.42
CA LEU A 23 17.19 -34.10 -22.66
C LEU A 23 16.08 -34.15 -21.60
N MET A 24 15.65 -35.37 -21.22
CA MET A 24 14.68 -35.57 -20.17
C MET A 24 15.18 -35.08 -18.80
N TYR A 25 16.47 -35.36 -18.49
CA TYR A 25 17.09 -34.83 -17.26
C TYR A 25 17.14 -33.31 -17.26
N PHE A 26 17.53 -32.72 -18.39
CA PHE A 26 17.60 -31.25 -18.53
C PHE A 26 16.22 -30.60 -18.44
N ALA A 27 15.20 -31.16 -19.09
CA ALA A 27 13.83 -30.73 -19.01
C ALA A 27 13.29 -30.85 -17.57
N GLY A 28 13.57 -31.95 -16.89
CA GLY A 28 13.21 -32.15 -15.49
C GLY A 28 13.87 -31.13 -14.55
N SER A 29 15.17 -30.85 -14.77
CA SER A 29 15.90 -29.84 -13.99
C SER A 29 15.34 -28.45 -14.20
N ILE A 30 15.04 -28.05 -15.44
CA ILE A 30 14.40 -26.77 -15.75
C ILE A 30 13.04 -26.70 -15.07
N PHE A 31 12.22 -27.74 -15.15
CA PHE A 31 10.90 -27.78 -14.53
C PHE A 31 10.99 -27.60 -13.01
N ILE A 32 11.92 -28.26 -12.32
CA ILE A 32 12.14 -28.15 -10.89
C ILE A 32 12.55 -26.71 -10.52
N VAL A 33 13.50 -26.12 -11.25
CA VAL A 33 13.98 -24.76 -10.99
C VAL A 33 12.87 -23.74 -11.20
N THR A 34 12.12 -23.83 -12.29
CA THR A 34 11.02 -22.90 -12.57
C THR A 34 9.90 -23.01 -11.53
N ARG A 35 9.56 -24.25 -11.12
CA ARG A 35 8.58 -24.49 -10.05
C ARG A 35 9.03 -23.89 -8.72
N ASN A 36 10.28 -24.10 -8.33
CA ASN A 36 10.81 -23.57 -7.08
C ASN A 36 10.83 -22.05 -7.07
N ASN A 37 11.28 -21.41 -8.16
CA ASN A 37 11.25 -19.96 -8.31
C ASN A 37 9.80 -19.41 -8.22
N PHE A 38 8.84 -20.07 -8.87
CA PHE A 38 7.43 -19.67 -8.80
C PHE A 38 6.89 -19.74 -7.37
N VAL A 39 7.16 -20.85 -6.66
CA VAL A 39 6.73 -21.02 -5.26
C VAL A 39 7.37 -19.96 -4.36
N GLU A 40 8.66 -19.68 -4.54
CA GLU A 40 9.38 -18.67 -3.76
C GLU A 40 8.87 -17.25 -4.01
N HIS A 41 8.64 -16.88 -5.27
CA HIS A 41 8.04 -15.61 -5.63
C HIS A 41 6.64 -15.44 -5.04
N THR A 42 5.81 -16.49 -5.11
CA THR A 42 4.45 -16.46 -4.54
C THR A 42 4.50 -16.31 -3.03
N ARG A 43 5.37 -17.07 -2.37
CA ARG A 43 5.57 -17.01 -0.92
C ARG A 43 6.06 -15.63 -0.47
N ASN A 44 7.05 -15.06 -1.16
CA ASN A 44 7.56 -13.73 -0.87
C ASN A 44 6.50 -12.64 -1.07
N ARG A 45 5.62 -12.77 -2.08
CA ARG A 45 4.50 -11.86 -2.28
C ARG A 45 3.51 -11.92 -1.12
N ILE A 46 3.10 -13.13 -0.71
CA ILE A 46 2.20 -13.34 0.42
C ILE A 46 2.81 -12.78 1.72
N TYR A 47 4.09 -13.04 1.97
CA TYR A 47 4.76 -12.49 3.16
C TYR A 47 4.80 -10.96 3.14
N LYS A 48 5.07 -10.33 2.01
CA LYS A 48 5.03 -8.87 1.88
C LYS A 48 3.62 -8.32 2.12
N GLU A 49 2.61 -8.95 1.54
CA GLU A 49 1.22 -8.54 1.74
C GLU A 49 0.81 -8.65 3.21
N LEU A 50 1.11 -9.77 3.87
CA LEU A 50 0.84 -9.96 5.30
C LEU A 50 1.65 -8.99 6.19
N ALA A 51 2.89 -8.66 5.82
CA ALA A 51 3.75 -7.78 6.60
C ALA A 51 3.41 -6.30 6.45
N PHE A 52 2.89 -5.88 5.28
CA PHE A 52 2.74 -4.47 4.92
C PHE A 52 1.31 -4.01 4.64
N THR A 53 0.32 -4.90 4.73
CA THR A 53 -1.09 -4.56 4.55
C THR A 53 -1.83 -4.57 5.88
N ASP A 54 -2.70 -3.59 6.10
CA ASP A 54 -3.61 -3.58 7.27
C ASP A 54 -4.72 -4.61 7.10
N GLY A 55 -4.87 -5.49 8.08
CA GLY A 55 -5.80 -6.61 8.03
C GLY A 55 -7.27 -6.21 7.91
N MET A 56 -7.65 -5.05 8.48
CA MET A 56 -9.01 -4.53 8.47
C MET A 56 -9.32 -3.73 7.20
N THR A 57 -8.45 -2.80 6.85
CA THR A 57 -8.71 -1.78 5.82
C THR A 57 -8.13 -2.11 4.45
N LYS A 58 -7.21 -3.08 4.37
CA LYS A 58 -6.55 -3.54 3.12
C LYS A 58 -5.65 -2.50 2.43
N ILE A 59 -5.49 -1.30 2.97
CA ILE A 59 -4.43 -0.37 2.56
C ILE A 59 -3.11 -0.71 3.26
N ASN A 60 -2.03 0.00 2.96
CA ASN A 60 -0.75 -0.24 3.62
C ASN A 60 -0.85 0.03 5.14
N ASN A 61 -0.15 -0.79 5.92
CA ASN A 61 -0.10 -0.64 7.38
C ASN A 61 1.03 0.30 7.83
N ARG A 62 1.14 0.48 9.15
CA ARG A 62 2.19 1.27 9.79
C ARG A 62 3.59 0.81 9.44
N SER A 63 3.85 -0.49 9.37
CA SER A 63 5.18 -1.02 9.02
C SER A 63 5.59 -0.62 7.59
N ALA A 64 4.65 -0.66 6.65
CA ALA A 64 4.88 -0.18 5.29
C ALA A 64 5.21 1.32 5.26
N PHE A 65 4.48 2.12 6.06
CA PHE A 65 4.75 3.56 6.22
C PHE A 65 6.15 3.83 6.77
N GLU A 66 6.55 3.15 7.85
CA GLU A 66 7.86 3.33 8.48
C GLU A 66 9.01 2.97 7.51
N VAL A 67 8.87 1.88 6.76
CA VAL A 67 9.84 1.48 5.72
C VAL A 67 9.91 2.53 4.60
N TYR A 68 8.77 3.09 4.18
CA TYR A 68 8.76 4.15 3.17
C TYR A 68 9.47 5.41 3.68
N MET A 69 9.12 5.88 4.88
CA MET A 69 9.74 7.05 5.51
C MET A 69 11.26 6.90 5.66
N GLU A 70 11.73 5.75 6.11
CA GLU A 70 13.17 5.47 6.24
C GLU A 70 13.90 5.53 4.90
N LYS A 71 13.28 4.97 3.85
CA LYS A 71 13.84 4.99 2.49
C LYS A 71 13.92 6.42 1.91
N GLU A 72 12.92 7.26 2.18
CA GLU A 72 12.87 8.64 1.65
C GLU A 72 13.70 9.64 2.47
N ARG A 73 13.93 9.36 3.76
CA ARG A 73 14.69 10.24 4.68
C ARG A 73 16.08 10.60 4.16
N ASN A 74 16.75 9.67 3.52
CA ASN A 74 18.12 9.81 3.04
C ASN A 74 18.21 10.24 1.57
N LYS A 75 17.08 10.55 0.92
CA LYS A 75 17.07 11.02 -0.46
C LYS A 75 17.01 12.54 -0.52
N PRO A 76 17.61 13.14 -1.55
CA PRO A 76 17.32 14.54 -1.90
C PRO A 76 15.82 14.70 -2.08
N SER A 77 15.26 15.82 -1.63
CA SER A 77 13.82 16.07 -1.81
C SER A 77 13.47 15.98 -3.30
N SER A 78 12.64 15.01 -3.64
CA SER A 78 12.13 14.85 -5.01
C SER A 78 10.82 15.64 -5.22
N GLY A 79 10.44 16.45 -4.24
CA GLY A 79 9.10 17.02 -4.17
C GLY A 79 8.07 15.98 -3.76
N GLY A 80 6.82 16.37 -3.74
CA GLY A 80 5.71 15.52 -3.35
C GLY A 80 4.86 16.15 -2.27
N CYS A 81 3.82 15.46 -1.85
CA CYS A 81 2.86 15.96 -0.87
C CYS A 81 2.55 14.89 0.19
N ILE A 82 2.26 15.36 1.39
CA ILE A 82 1.74 14.52 2.48
C ILE A 82 0.35 15.03 2.86
N MET A 83 -0.59 14.11 3.09
CA MET A 83 -1.84 14.36 3.81
C MET A 83 -1.92 13.40 4.98
N ILE A 84 -2.29 13.90 6.16
CA ILE A 84 -2.66 13.09 7.32
C ILE A 84 -4.16 13.29 7.56
N ALA A 85 -4.87 12.22 7.83
CA ALA A 85 -6.29 12.21 8.13
C ALA A 85 -6.54 11.43 9.43
N ASP A 86 -7.47 11.91 10.25
CA ASP A 86 -7.83 11.33 11.54
C ASP A 86 -9.37 11.25 11.65
N LEU A 87 -9.88 10.05 11.89
CA LEU A 87 -11.31 9.82 12.10
C LEU A 87 -11.74 10.36 13.46
N ASN A 88 -12.58 11.37 13.44
CA ASN A 88 -13.03 12.03 14.64
C ASN A 88 -13.96 11.17 15.50
N ASN A 89 -13.78 11.25 16.83
CA ASN A 89 -14.71 10.68 17.82
C ASN A 89 -14.87 9.15 17.75
N LEU A 90 -13.91 8.38 17.21
CA LEU A 90 -13.98 6.92 17.12
C LEU A 90 -14.31 6.29 18.49
N LYS A 91 -13.67 6.76 19.58
CA LYS A 91 -14.01 6.26 20.93
C LYS A 91 -15.49 6.46 21.26
N ARG A 92 -16.06 7.62 20.98
CA ARG A 92 -17.49 7.89 21.21
C ARG A 92 -18.37 7.01 20.34
N ILE A 93 -17.99 6.77 19.10
CA ILE A 93 -18.72 5.83 18.22
C ILE A 93 -18.71 4.44 18.84
N ASN A 94 -17.54 3.95 19.25
CA ASN A 94 -17.41 2.64 19.90
C ASN A 94 -18.24 2.54 21.18
N ASP A 95 -18.11 3.52 22.08
CA ASP A 95 -18.76 3.50 23.38
C ASP A 95 -20.30 3.62 23.28
N THR A 96 -20.81 4.36 22.27
CA THR A 96 -22.26 4.62 22.11
C THR A 96 -22.95 3.63 21.18
N TYR A 97 -22.28 3.24 20.08
CA TYR A 97 -22.89 2.45 18.99
C TYR A 97 -22.25 1.07 18.80
N GLY A 98 -21.19 0.75 19.59
CA GLY A 98 -20.49 -0.51 19.58
C GLY A 98 -19.34 -0.57 18.58
N HIS A 99 -18.37 -1.47 18.85
CA HIS A 99 -17.13 -1.61 18.06
C HIS A 99 -17.38 -1.92 16.57
N ARG A 100 -18.46 -2.65 16.25
CA ARG A 100 -18.79 -2.95 14.85
C ARG A 100 -19.01 -1.69 14.01
N LEU A 101 -19.64 -0.64 14.55
CA LEU A 101 -19.84 0.61 13.83
C LEU A 101 -18.58 1.48 13.83
N GLY A 102 -17.72 1.36 14.84
CA GLY A 102 -16.39 1.95 14.80
C GLY A 102 -15.49 1.33 13.73
N ASP A 103 -15.50 0.01 13.60
CA ASP A 103 -14.78 -0.71 12.56
C ASP A 103 -15.29 -0.32 11.15
N GLU A 104 -16.60 -0.22 10.98
CA GLU A 104 -17.24 0.26 9.75
C GLU A 104 -16.77 1.69 9.41
N ALA A 105 -16.71 2.58 10.40
CA ALA A 105 -16.24 3.96 10.19
C ALA A 105 -14.77 4.00 9.75
N ILE A 106 -13.91 3.16 10.33
CA ILE A 106 -12.50 3.01 9.93
C ILE A 106 -12.40 2.50 8.49
N ILE A 107 -13.15 1.44 8.14
CA ILE A 107 -13.14 0.84 6.80
C ILE A 107 -13.64 1.85 5.76
N ASN A 108 -14.74 2.57 6.05
CA ASN A 108 -15.25 3.62 5.16
C ASN A 108 -14.21 4.72 4.92
N THR A 109 -13.53 5.19 5.98
CA THR A 109 -12.47 6.19 5.85
C THR A 109 -11.31 5.70 4.97
N ALA A 110 -10.87 4.46 5.19
CA ALA A 110 -9.80 3.86 4.39
C ALA A 110 -10.19 3.71 2.92
N ASN A 111 -11.42 3.27 2.63
CA ASN A 111 -11.94 3.15 1.26
C ASN A 111 -11.98 4.52 0.57
N LEU A 112 -12.52 5.54 1.22
CA LEU A 112 -12.54 6.91 0.67
C LEU A 112 -11.14 7.45 0.39
N ILE A 113 -10.19 7.20 1.29
CA ILE A 113 -8.78 7.59 1.08
C ILE A 113 -8.22 6.83 -0.12
N ASN A 114 -8.42 5.53 -0.19
CA ASN A 114 -7.93 4.73 -1.30
C ASN A 114 -8.54 5.16 -2.64
N ASP A 115 -9.84 5.39 -2.70
CA ASP A 115 -10.56 5.76 -3.92
C ASP A 115 -10.13 7.15 -4.45
N ASN A 116 -9.83 8.08 -3.54
CA ASN A 116 -9.42 9.43 -3.92
C ASN A 116 -7.92 9.60 -4.19
N PHE A 117 -7.05 8.72 -3.67
CA PHE A 117 -5.60 8.96 -3.67
C PHE A 117 -4.72 7.83 -4.20
N ASN A 118 -5.20 6.60 -4.42
CA ASN A 118 -4.38 5.45 -4.80
C ASN A 118 -3.68 5.59 -6.17
N ASP A 119 -4.24 6.41 -7.06
CA ASP A 119 -3.69 6.69 -8.39
C ASP A 119 -2.57 7.76 -8.35
N ILE A 120 -2.49 8.54 -7.27
CA ILE A 120 -1.51 9.61 -7.12
C ILE A 120 -0.50 9.39 -6.00
N GLY A 121 -0.69 8.39 -5.14
CA GLY A 121 0.19 8.16 -4.00
C GLY A 121 -0.06 6.85 -3.28
N ASN A 122 0.68 6.64 -2.21
CA ASN A 122 0.50 5.49 -1.34
C ASN A 122 -0.35 5.87 -0.12
N CYS A 123 -1.36 5.06 0.17
CA CYS A 123 -2.26 5.23 1.29
C CYS A 123 -1.87 4.28 2.43
N TYR A 124 -1.81 4.80 3.66
CA TYR A 124 -1.37 4.08 4.85
C TYR A 124 -2.36 4.27 6.00
N ARG A 125 -2.57 3.21 6.80
CA ARG A 125 -3.13 3.32 8.13
C ARG A 125 -1.98 3.31 9.14
N ILE A 126 -1.73 4.44 9.80
CA ILE A 126 -0.56 4.64 10.68
C ILE A 126 -0.91 4.54 12.17
N GLY A 127 -2.19 4.55 12.50
CA GLY A 127 -2.73 4.42 13.86
C GLY A 127 -4.09 3.75 13.86
N GLY A 128 -4.76 3.76 15.00
CA GLY A 128 -6.10 3.19 15.14
C GLY A 128 -7.14 3.89 14.26
N ASP A 129 -7.14 5.22 14.30
CA ASP A 129 -8.01 6.17 13.59
C ASP A 129 -7.22 7.12 12.68
N GLU A 130 -5.91 6.89 12.51
CA GLU A 130 -5.00 7.76 11.79
C GLU A 130 -4.55 7.16 10.45
N PHE A 131 -4.60 7.96 9.41
CA PHE A 131 -4.25 7.62 8.04
C PHE A 131 -3.24 8.62 7.48
N CYS A 132 -2.42 8.18 6.55
CA CYS A 132 -1.48 9.02 5.83
C CYS A 132 -1.51 8.71 4.33
N VAL A 133 -1.43 9.74 3.52
CA VAL A 133 -1.20 9.64 2.08
C VAL A 133 0.11 10.33 1.78
N ILE A 134 1.00 9.66 1.04
CA ILE A 134 2.25 10.23 0.53
C ILE A 134 2.23 10.13 -0.98
N SER A 135 2.23 11.29 -1.63
CA SER A 135 2.17 11.43 -3.08
C SER A 135 3.49 11.95 -3.64
N ASN A 136 3.91 11.46 -4.79
CA ASN A 136 5.06 11.97 -5.54
C ASN A 136 4.70 13.16 -6.45
N ILE A 137 3.45 13.64 -6.39
CA ILE A 137 2.99 14.80 -7.16
C ILE A 137 3.43 16.06 -6.44
N SER A 138 4.16 16.93 -7.15
CA SER A 138 4.62 18.23 -6.64
C SER A 138 3.57 19.35 -6.80
N ASP A 139 2.56 19.16 -7.65
CA ASP A 139 1.48 20.14 -7.85
C ASP A 139 0.46 20.05 -6.71
N ILE A 140 0.55 21.00 -5.78
CA ILE A 140 -0.35 21.09 -4.62
C ILE A 140 -1.83 21.23 -5.04
N ASN A 141 -2.13 21.81 -6.21
CA ASN A 141 -3.52 21.99 -6.64
C ASN A 141 -4.19 20.65 -6.97
N ILE A 142 -3.41 19.66 -7.42
CA ILE A 142 -3.94 18.29 -7.61
C ILE A 142 -4.31 17.71 -6.25
N LEU A 143 -3.41 17.80 -5.27
CA LEU A 143 -3.69 17.31 -3.92
C LEU A 143 -4.91 18.00 -3.30
N LEU A 144 -5.00 19.34 -3.41
CA LEU A 144 -6.13 20.10 -2.86
C LEU A 144 -7.46 19.66 -3.44
N ARG A 145 -7.55 19.49 -4.76
CA ARG A 145 -8.78 18.99 -5.40
C ARG A 145 -9.15 17.58 -4.91
N ARG A 146 -8.17 16.71 -4.70
CA ARG A 146 -8.41 15.36 -4.17
C ARG A 146 -8.87 15.41 -2.71
N ILE A 147 -8.33 16.32 -1.91
CA ILE A 147 -8.77 16.53 -0.53
C ILE A 147 -10.20 17.08 -0.50
N ASP A 148 -10.55 18.04 -1.35
CA ASP A 148 -11.91 18.58 -1.43
C ASP A 148 -12.91 17.47 -1.81
N ASN A 149 -12.63 16.67 -2.82
CA ASN A 149 -13.45 15.51 -3.20
C ASN A 149 -13.60 14.53 -2.04
N PHE A 150 -12.49 14.16 -1.40
CA PHE A 150 -12.50 13.27 -0.23
C PHE A 150 -13.36 13.82 0.91
N LEU A 151 -13.27 15.13 1.22
CA LEU A 151 -14.07 15.75 2.28
C LEU A 151 -15.56 15.83 1.92
N ASP A 152 -15.88 15.99 0.65
CA ASP A 152 -17.27 15.94 0.18
C ASP A 152 -17.83 14.52 0.24
N ASP A 153 -17.05 13.51 -0.10
CA ASP A 153 -17.44 12.11 0.06
C ASP A 153 -17.65 11.75 1.55
N VAL A 154 -16.79 12.27 2.45
CA VAL A 154 -16.96 12.13 3.91
C VAL A 154 -18.29 12.72 4.36
N LYS A 155 -18.68 13.91 3.85
CA LYS A 155 -19.97 14.56 4.16
C LYS A 155 -21.14 13.75 3.63
N ASN A 156 -21.03 13.21 2.41
CA ASN A 156 -22.07 12.39 1.81
C ASN A 156 -22.32 11.12 2.64
N ILE A 157 -21.25 10.41 3.03
CA ILE A 157 -21.40 9.26 3.94
C ILE A 157 -21.98 9.68 5.28
N ALA A 158 -21.53 10.81 5.86
CA ALA A 158 -22.01 11.31 7.15
C ALA A 158 -23.52 11.58 7.16
N ALA A 159 -24.10 12.01 6.02
CA ALA A 159 -25.54 12.28 5.90
C ALA A 159 -26.38 11.00 6.05
N ASP A 160 -25.86 9.85 5.64
CA ASP A 160 -26.54 8.56 5.72
C ASP A 160 -26.31 7.81 7.04
N LYS A 161 -25.39 8.31 7.89
CA LYS A 161 -25.05 7.65 9.15
C LYS A 161 -25.87 8.22 10.32
N HIS A 162 -26.31 7.33 11.19
CA HIS A 162 -26.99 7.69 12.46
C HIS A 162 -25.99 7.91 13.62
N TYR A 163 -24.69 7.97 13.32
CA TYR A 163 -23.61 8.32 14.25
C TYR A 163 -22.75 9.45 13.70
N PRO A 164 -22.07 10.24 14.54
CA PRO A 164 -21.27 11.37 14.08
C PRO A 164 -20.02 10.92 13.34
N TYR A 165 -20.07 10.89 12.00
CA TYR A 165 -18.94 10.57 11.13
C TYR A 165 -18.29 11.84 10.59
N SER A 166 -17.00 12.01 10.81
CA SER A 166 -16.22 13.12 10.26
C SER A 166 -14.73 12.85 10.37
N VAL A 167 -13.93 13.46 9.49
CA VAL A 167 -12.48 13.29 9.41
C VAL A 167 -11.82 14.66 9.53
N ALA A 168 -10.75 14.77 10.32
CA ALA A 168 -9.86 15.93 10.34
C ALA A 168 -8.69 15.67 9.40
N THR A 169 -8.24 16.67 8.63
CA THR A 169 -7.12 16.55 7.70
C THR A 169 -6.08 17.63 7.91
N GLY A 170 -4.81 17.29 7.66
CA GLY A 170 -3.71 18.21 7.49
C GLY A 170 -2.93 17.83 6.24
N TYR A 171 -2.32 18.80 5.55
CA TYR A 171 -1.55 18.51 4.32
C TYR A 171 -0.42 19.52 4.13
N GLY A 172 0.58 19.13 3.31
CA GLY A 172 1.72 19.97 2.98
C GLY A 172 2.56 19.39 1.84
N ILE A 173 3.45 20.24 1.34
CA ILE A 173 4.44 19.88 0.30
C ILE A 173 5.72 19.43 0.99
N ILE A 174 6.35 18.41 0.46
CA ILE A 174 7.70 17.97 0.86
C ILE A 174 8.68 18.90 0.16
N ASP A 175 9.28 19.79 0.92
CA ASP A 175 10.30 20.75 0.47
C ASP A 175 11.72 20.28 0.86
N ASP A 176 12.69 21.16 0.72
CA ASP A 176 14.10 20.90 1.03
C ASP A 176 14.36 20.58 2.52
N SER A 177 13.41 20.86 3.42
CA SER A 177 13.51 20.47 4.83
C SER A 177 13.32 18.96 5.07
N GLY A 178 12.87 18.24 4.03
CA GLY A 178 12.73 16.80 4.01
C GLY A 178 11.39 16.28 4.53
N ILE A 179 11.18 14.99 4.29
CA ILE A 179 9.90 14.31 4.56
C ILE A 179 9.53 14.31 6.05
N ASP A 180 10.50 14.14 6.95
CA ASP A 180 10.24 14.11 8.40
C ASP A 180 9.72 15.45 8.92
N GLN A 181 10.29 16.57 8.43
CA GLN A 181 9.85 17.90 8.83
C GLN A 181 8.48 18.22 8.25
N CYS A 182 8.25 17.87 6.98
CA CYS A 182 6.93 18.00 6.37
C CYS A 182 5.88 17.23 7.17
N PHE A 183 6.16 15.98 7.52
CA PHE A 183 5.24 15.14 8.31
C PHE A 183 4.86 15.80 9.63
N LYS A 184 5.83 16.32 10.40
CA LYS A 184 5.56 17.03 11.67
C LYS A 184 4.67 18.26 11.51
N VAL A 185 4.92 19.04 10.45
CA VAL A 185 4.11 20.23 10.14
C VAL A 185 2.67 19.85 9.78
N VAL A 186 2.53 18.82 8.95
CA VAL A 186 1.23 18.30 8.50
C VAL A 186 0.42 17.73 9.66
N ASP A 187 1.06 16.96 10.54
CA ASP A 187 0.45 16.43 11.77
C ASP A 187 -0.06 17.55 12.68
N SER A 188 0.76 18.59 12.90
CA SER A 188 0.34 19.77 13.67
C SER A 188 -0.88 20.47 13.07
N LYS A 189 -0.95 20.63 11.74
CA LYS A 189 -2.09 21.21 11.04
C LYS A 189 -3.35 20.35 11.21
N MET A 190 -3.25 19.03 11.04
CA MET A 190 -4.36 18.10 11.26
C MET A 190 -4.91 18.22 12.67
N TYR A 191 -4.01 18.25 13.67
CA TYR A 191 -4.41 18.40 15.07
C TYR A 191 -5.11 19.74 15.38
N GLN A 192 -4.67 20.84 14.76
CA GLN A 192 -5.35 22.13 14.87
C GLN A 192 -6.77 22.07 14.28
N ASN A 193 -6.93 21.46 13.10
CA ASN A 193 -8.22 21.25 12.46
C ASN A 193 -9.14 20.36 13.30
N LYS A 194 -8.59 19.30 13.91
CA LYS A 194 -9.32 18.43 14.85
C LYS A 194 -9.85 19.21 16.06
N LYS A 195 -9.05 20.12 16.62
CA LYS A 195 -9.48 21.00 17.74
C LYS A 195 -10.55 22.01 17.33
N ALA A 196 -10.42 22.62 16.16
CA ALA A 196 -11.39 23.59 15.64
C ALA A 196 -12.77 22.92 15.43
N SER A 197 -12.78 21.72 14.86
CA SER A 197 -14.00 20.92 14.66
C SER A 197 -14.70 20.55 15.97
N LYS A 198 -13.96 20.37 17.06
CA LYS A 198 -14.54 20.12 18.39
C LYS A 198 -15.18 21.38 19.00
N LYS A 199 -14.57 22.57 18.81
CA LYS A 199 -15.08 23.84 19.34
C LYS A 199 -16.34 24.29 18.61
N GLY A 200 -16.44 24.15 17.29
CA GLY A 200 -17.61 24.52 16.49
C GLY A 200 -18.87 23.69 16.75
N ARG A 201 -18.78 22.59 17.51
CA ARG A 201 -19.93 21.74 17.91
C ARG A 201 -20.45 22.04 19.32
N LEU A 202 -19.81 22.95 20.05
CA LEU A 202 -20.20 23.35 21.42
C LEU A 202 -20.98 24.67 21.43
N ASN A 203 -21.18 25.30 20.27
CA ASN A 203 -22.02 26.47 20.03
C ASN A 203 -23.22 26.10 19.15
#